data_722295fe486146dfb85b088a58d93f2d
#
_entry.id   722295fe486146dfb85b088a58d93f2d
#
_cell.length_a   1.000
_cell.length_b   1.000
_cell.length_c   1.000
_cell.angle_alpha   90.00
_cell.angle_beta   90.00
_cell.angle_gamma   90.00
#
_symmetry.space_group_name_H-M   'P 1'
#
loop_
_entity.id
_entity.type
_entity.pdbx_description
1 polymer ?
#
loop_
_entity_poly.entity_id
_entity_poly.type
_entity_poly.pdbx_seq_one_letter_code
_entity_poly.pdbx_strand_id
1 'polypeptide(L)'
;MTSMIPAPLSPSGHQDGFARAHLPPPELWPELLFGLPALRYPARLNCVAELLDQAIGRGAGERIAVIGEHETLSYAQFGARVDRIAHVLLRDLKLVSGNRVLLRGANNPTMAACILAVIKAGLVAVPTMPLLRAGELAKIVAKAGVDAVLCADSLRGEIDALPAAPPMLRFCAPGDPAALESLMARHDDPFAACDTAQDDVCLVSFTSGTTGVPKGTMHFHRDLLAVCDCFPPHTLRSRPGDIFIGTPPLAFTFGLGGLLLFPLRVGAAAVLLEKLSPETLLAAIAKNRATVCFTAPTFYRQMAPLAAGFDLSSLRETVSAGEALPLATRDAWRAAAGLEMIDGIGSTELLHIFISASGDQVRPGATGKPVPGYQACILDADGRPAGPGVVGRLAVKGPTGCRYLADERQRDYIVDGWNLTGDAYEMDADGYFYYRSRTDDMIISAGYNIAGAEVEEVLLHHPAVAECGVVGCADEERGQVVEAFVVLKAGCAPSAEMAGALQDFVKQAIAPYKYPRSVRFIDKLPRTETGKLQRFKLRSGAAG
;
A
#
# COMPACT_ATOMS: atom_id res chain seq x y z
N MET A 1 -23.63 -14.40 -21.33
CA MET A 1 -22.25 -14.01 -21.09
C MET A 1 -21.47 -15.26 -20.74
N THR A 2 -20.51 -15.65 -21.57
CA THR A 2 -19.69 -16.85 -21.34
C THR A 2 -18.73 -16.51 -20.21
N SER A 3 -18.92 -17.09 -19.02
CA SER A 3 -17.95 -17.06 -17.92
C SER A 3 -16.61 -17.58 -18.48
N MET A 4 -15.62 -16.71 -18.63
CA MET A 4 -14.27 -17.13 -18.98
C MET A 4 -13.68 -17.82 -17.73
N ILE A 5 -13.66 -19.16 -17.75
CA ILE A 5 -12.95 -19.93 -16.73
C ILE A 5 -11.48 -19.56 -16.86
N PRO A 6 -10.79 -19.14 -15.78
CA PRO A 6 -9.36 -18.85 -15.82
C PRO A 6 -8.59 -20.04 -16.39
N ALA A 7 -7.51 -19.76 -17.11
CA ALA A 7 -6.60 -20.82 -17.56
C ALA A 7 -6.13 -21.66 -16.37
N PRO A 8 -5.97 -22.98 -16.54
CA PRO A 8 -5.50 -23.84 -15.46
C PRO A 8 -4.13 -23.35 -14.95
N LEU A 9 -3.96 -23.43 -13.63
CA LEU A 9 -2.70 -23.08 -12.99
C LEU A 9 -1.58 -24.01 -13.45
N SER A 10 -0.36 -23.47 -13.54
CA SER A 10 0.84 -24.25 -13.80
C SER A 10 1.08 -25.29 -12.69
N PRO A 11 1.75 -26.42 -12.96
CA PRO A 11 2.15 -27.35 -11.91
C PRO A 11 2.95 -26.64 -10.82
N SER A 12 2.52 -26.77 -9.57
CA SER A 12 3.13 -26.06 -8.44
C SER A 12 4.56 -26.57 -8.15
N GLY A 13 5.43 -25.65 -7.74
CA GLY A 13 6.72 -25.96 -7.14
C GLY A 13 6.67 -26.10 -5.61
N HIS A 14 5.50 -25.87 -5.00
CA HIS A 14 5.33 -25.98 -3.55
C HIS A 14 5.15 -27.45 -3.13
N GLN A 15 5.83 -27.85 -2.07
CA GLN A 15 5.59 -29.11 -1.37
C GLN A 15 4.39 -29.00 -0.43
N ASP A 16 4.27 -27.86 0.27
CA ASP A 16 3.10 -27.55 1.07
C ASP A 16 2.04 -26.86 0.19
N GLY A 17 0.95 -27.56 -0.10
CA GLY A 17 -0.14 -27.09 -0.94
C GLY A 17 -1.14 -26.15 -0.25
N PHE A 18 -0.93 -25.76 1.01
CA PHE A 18 -1.90 -24.98 1.78
C PHE A 18 -2.41 -23.74 1.03
N ALA A 19 -1.53 -22.87 0.58
CA ALA A 19 -1.94 -21.61 -0.05
C ALA A 19 -2.76 -21.85 -1.32
N ARG A 20 -2.37 -22.82 -2.15
CA ARG A 20 -3.09 -23.17 -3.37
C ARG A 20 -4.45 -23.82 -3.09
N ALA A 21 -4.55 -24.66 -2.06
CA ALA A 21 -5.79 -25.30 -1.65
C ALA A 21 -6.83 -24.31 -1.07
N HIS A 22 -6.38 -23.14 -0.63
CA HIS A 22 -7.23 -22.10 -0.06
C HIS A 22 -7.46 -20.90 -1.01
N LEU A 23 -7.08 -21.03 -2.29
CA LEU A 23 -7.50 -20.08 -3.32
C LEU A 23 -9.02 -20.09 -3.47
N PRO A 24 -9.64 -18.93 -3.78
CA PRO A 24 -11.07 -18.91 -4.09
C PRO A 24 -11.39 -19.79 -5.29
N PRO A 25 -12.64 -20.28 -5.42
CA PRO A 25 -13.07 -21.02 -6.59
C PRO A 25 -12.83 -20.22 -7.89
N PRO A 26 -12.46 -20.88 -9.00
CA PRO A 26 -12.09 -20.18 -10.25
C PRO A 26 -13.16 -19.21 -10.79
N GLU A 27 -14.43 -19.51 -10.58
CA GLU A 27 -15.57 -18.66 -10.99
C GLU A 27 -15.63 -17.33 -10.22
N LEU A 28 -14.94 -17.23 -9.09
CA LEU A 28 -14.81 -16.01 -8.29
C LEU A 28 -13.46 -15.30 -8.50
N TRP A 29 -12.73 -15.65 -9.55
CA TRP A 29 -11.50 -14.98 -9.87
C TRP A 29 -11.76 -13.71 -10.69
N PRO A 30 -10.89 -12.68 -10.53
CA PRO A 30 -10.91 -11.54 -11.44
C PRO A 30 -10.49 -11.98 -12.85
N GLU A 31 -11.01 -11.30 -13.86
CA GLU A 31 -10.47 -11.41 -15.21
C GLU A 31 -9.10 -10.75 -15.27
N LEU A 32 -8.07 -11.54 -15.56
CA LEU A 32 -6.68 -11.04 -15.60
C LEU A 32 -6.27 -10.65 -17.01
N LEU A 33 -5.63 -9.49 -17.15
CA LEU A 33 -5.23 -8.90 -18.43
C LEU A 33 -3.71 -8.95 -18.61
N PHE A 34 -3.24 -9.70 -19.60
CA PHE A 34 -1.81 -9.81 -19.94
C PHE A 34 -1.54 -9.29 -21.37
N GLY A 35 -2.20 -8.20 -21.76
CA GLY A 35 -2.10 -7.62 -23.11
C GLY A 35 -0.77 -6.92 -23.42
N LEU A 36 -0.03 -6.46 -22.39
CA LEU A 36 1.27 -5.85 -22.62
C LEU A 36 2.33 -6.93 -22.86
N PRO A 37 3.26 -6.74 -23.82
CA PRO A 37 4.35 -7.70 -24.05
C PRO A 37 5.21 -7.98 -22.81
N ALA A 38 5.43 -6.97 -21.95
CA ALA A 38 6.19 -7.10 -20.71
C ALA A 38 5.54 -8.03 -19.68
N LEU A 39 4.23 -8.32 -19.79
CA LEU A 39 3.49 -9.17 -18.87
C LEU A 39 3.49 -10.67 -19.26
N ARG A 40 4.34 -11.06 -20.22
CA ARG A 40 4.48 -12.45 -20.65
C ARG A 40 5.57 -13.14 -19.84
N TYR A 41 5.17 -13.85 -18.81
CA TYR A 41 6.10 -14.57 -17.93
C TYR A 41 6.15 -16.07 -18.27
N PRO A 42 7.32 -16.74 -18.06
CA PRO A 42 7.43 -18.18 -18.22
C PRO A 42 6.61 -18.93 -17.15
N ALA A 43 6.20 -20.15 -17.45
CA ALA A 43 5.43 -20.99 -16.52
C ALA A 43 6.18 -21.29 -15.21
N ARG A 44 7.52 -21.40 -15.30
CA ARG A 44 8.42 -21.52 -14.13
C ARG A 44 9.03 -20.16 -13.85
N LEU A 45 8.78 -19.63 -12.66
CA LEU A 45 9.14 -18.25 -12.30
C LEU A 45 9.30 -18.10 -10.80
N ASN A 46 10.48 -17.66 -10.38
CA ASN A 46 10.70 -17.09 -9.05
C ASN A 46 10.95 -15.58 -9.21
N CYS A 47 10.06 -14.74 -8.69
CA CYS A 47 10.17 -13.30 -8.92
C CYS A 47 11.44 -12.68 -8.30
N VAL A 48 12.03 -13.29 -7.26
CA VAL A 48 13.28 -12.79 -6.65
C VAL A 48 14.47 -13.09 -7.56
N ALA A 49 14.49 -14.25 -8.23
CA ALA A 49 15.49 -14.51 -9.25
C ALA A 49 15.48 -13.45 -10.36
N GLU A 50 14.27 -13.02 -10.80
CA GLU A 50 14.10 -11.96 -11.81
C GLU A 50 14.51 -10.57 -11.29
N LEU A 51 14.20 -10.25 -10.03
CA LEU A 51 14.45 -8.93 -9.45
C LEU A 51 15.91 -8.74 -9.00
N LEU A 52 16.53 -9.78 -8.47
CA LEU A 52 17.84 -9.68 -7.81
C LEU A 52 18.94 -10.47 -8.53
N ASP A 53 18.75 -11.78 -8.74
CA ASP A 53 19.80 -12.63 -9.30
C ASP A 53 20.13 -12.26 -10.75
N GLN A 54 19.11 -11.99 -11.56
CA GLN A 54 19.32 -11.53 -12.93
C GLN A 54 19.93 -10.13 -13.00
N ALA A 55 19.60 -9.21 -12.06
CA ALA A 55 20.26 -7.91 -12.01
C ALA A 55 21.75 -8.05 -11.74
N ILE A 56 22.14 -8.92 -10.79
CA ILE A 56 23.54 -9.25 -10.50
C ILE A 56 24.20 -9.87 -11.73
N GLY A 57 23.56 -10.87 -12.35
CA GLY A 57 24.06 -11.54 -13.55
C GLY A 57 24.27 -10.62 -14.75
N ARG A 58 23.50 -9.54 -14.85
CA ARG A 58 23.63 -8.48 -15.89
C ARG A 58 24.67 -7.40 -15.53
N GLY A 59 25.44 -7.58 -14.46
CA GLY A 59 26.53 -6.69 -14.06
C GLY A 59 26.15 -5.58 -13.09
N ALA A 60 24.98 -5.64 -12.44
CA ALA A 60 24.61 -4.69 -11.42
C ALA A 60 25.24 -4.98 -10.03
N GLY A 61 26.07 -6.02 -9.90
CA GLY A 61 26.58 -6.51 -8.62
C GLY A 61 27.19 -5.43 -7.72
N GLU A 62 27.98 -4.53 -8.27
CA GLU A 62 28.66 -3.44 -7.54
C GLU A 62 27.78 -2.21 -7.30
N ARG A 63 26.59 -2.14 -7.92
CA ARG A 63 25.67 -1.04 -7.68
C ARG A 63 25.07 -1.12 -6.28
N ILE A 64 24.77 0.03 -5.69
CA ILE A 64 24.03 0.09 -4.42
C ILE A 64 22.61 -0.41 -4.65
N ALA A 65 22.17 -1.37 -3.85
CA ALA A 65 20.81 -1.88 -3.82
C ALA A 65 20.00 -1.25 -2.70
N VAL A 66 20.53 -1.26 -1.48
CA VAL A 66 19.86 -0.72 -0.30
C VAL A 66 20.79 0.08 0.58
N ILE A 67 20.25 1.19 1.12
CA ILE A 67 20.90 2.09 2.06
C ILE A 67 20.08 2.08 3.35
N GLY A 68 20.65 1.60 4.45
CA GLY A 68 20.09 1.66 5.79
C GLY A 68 20.69 2.80 6.62
N GLU A 69 20.29 2.88 7.89
CA GLU A 69 20.85 3.88 8.81
C GLU A 69 22.34 3.68 9.08
N HIS A 70 22.79 2.41 9.15
CA HIS A 70 24.14 2.02 9.58
C HIS A 70 24.92 1.22 8.54
N GLU A 71 24.30 0.88 7.41
CA GLU A 71 24.93 0.07 6.39
C GLU A 71 24.43 0.44 4.98
N THR A 72 25.29 0.21 4.00
CA THR A 72 24.96 0.32 2.58
C THR A 72 25.40 -0.95 1.91
N LEU A 73 24.52 -1.59 1.16
CA LEU A 73 24.77 -2.87 0.51
C LEU A 73 24.69 -2.74 -1.00
N SER A 74 25.67 -3.27 -1.69
CA SER A 74 25.58 -3.48 -3.12
C SER A 74 24.60 -4.61 -3.46
N TYR A 75 24.21 -4.74 -4.73
CA TYR A 75 23.36 -5.84 -5.19
C TYR A 75 23.97 -7.20 -4.85
N ALA A 76 25.30 -7.37 -5.06
CA ALA A 76 26.00 -8.61 -4.71
C ALA A 76 25.96 -8.90 -3.21
N GLN A 77 26.22 -7.88 -2.37
CA GLN A 77 26.18 -8.04 -0.92
C GLN A 77 24.76 -8.32 -0.41
N PHE A 78 23.77 -7.63 -0.98
CA PHE A 78 22.36 -7.83 -0.64
C PHE A 78 21.87 -9.21 -1.08
N GLY A 79 22.26 -9.66 -2.29
CA GLY A 79 21.98 -11.01 -2.79
C GLY A 79 22.58 -12.10 -1.90
N ALA A 80 23.85 -11.96 -1.51
CA ALA A 80 24.50 -12.90 -0.59
C ALA A 80 23.80 -12.95 0.79
N ARG A 81 23.28 -11.82 1.28
CA ARG A 81 22.46 -11.81 2.52
C ARG A 81 21.16 -12.58 2.33
N VAL A 82 20.44 -12.35 1.22
CA VAL A 82 19.22 -13.08 0.86
C VAL A 82 19.48 -14.59 0.79
N ASP A 83 20.59 -15.00 0.16
CA ASP A 83 20.98 -16.40 0.03
C ASP A 83 21.24 -17.07 1.37
N ARG A 84 21.99 -16.42 2.25
CA ARG A 84 22.26 -16.91 3.61
C ARG A 84 20.98 -17.10 4.42
N ILE A 85 20.05 -16.14 4.35
CA ILE A 85 18.75 -16.24 5.03
C ILE A 85 17.94 -17.41 4.43
N ALA A 86 17.92 -17.58 3.11
CA ALA A 86 17.24 -18.70 2.47
C ALA A 86 17.78 -20.05 2.92
N HIS A 87 19.12 -20.19 3.07
CA HIS A 87 19.71 -21.39 3.65
C HIS A 87 19.27 -21.62 5.10
N VAL A 88 19.26 -20.59 5.94
CA VAL A 88 18.77 -20.70 7.33
C VAL A 88 17.33 -21.23 7.35
N LEU A 89 16.45 -20.67 6.52
CA LEU A 89 15.04 -21.08 6.46
C LEU A 89 14.88 -22.57 6.13
N LEU A 90 15.61 -23.08 5.13
CA LEU A 90 15.44 -24.46 4.68
C LEU A 90 16.32 -25.45 5.45
N ARG A 91 17.58 -25.07 5.79
CA ARG A 91 18.54 -26.00 6.42
C ARG A 91 18.46 -26.01 7.94
N ASP A 92 18.29 -24.83 8.59
CA ASP A 92 18.23 -24.76 10.05
C ASP A 92 16.79 -24.87 10.58
N LEU A 93 15.83 -24.13 9.99
CA LEU A 93 14.43 -24.19 10.41
C LEU A 93 13.65 -25.35 9.76
N LYS A 94 14.24 -26.08 8.80
CA LYS A 94 13.64 -27.23 8.09
C LYS A 94 12.31 -26.91 7.42
N LEU A 95 12.10 -25.67 6.98
CA LEU A 95 10.92 -25.30 6.22
C LEU A 95 10.96 -25.91 4.83
N VAL A 96 9.80 -26.16 4.25
CA VAL A 96 9.64 -26.65 2.88
C VAL A 96 8.89 -25.63 2.02
N SER A 97 9.08 -25.69 0.69
CA SER A 97 8.40 -24.74 -0.22
C SER A 97 6.88 -24.77 -0.02
N GLY A 98 6.27 -23.58 0.02
CA GLY A 98 4.85 -23.37 0.34
C GLY A 98 4.55 -23.10 1.82
N ASN A 99 5.50 -23.34 2.77
CA ASN A 99 5.31 -22.92 4.16
C ASN A 99 5.17 -21.39 4.29
N ARG A 100 4.37 -20.92 5.24
CA ARG A 100 4.05 -19.50 5.47
C ARG A 100 4.93 -18.95 6.58
N VAL A 101 5.65 -17.87 6.26
CA VAL A 101 6.56 -17.22 7.21
C VAL A 101 6.03 -15.83 7.53
N LEU A 102 5.63 -15.61 8.78
CA LEU A 102 5.26 -14.28 9.26
C LEU A 102 6.51 -13.43 9.42
N LEU A 103 6.48 -12.22 8.87
CA LEU A 103 7.56 -11.27 8.87
C LEU A 103 7.17 -10.03 9.67
N ARG A 104 7.97 -9.66 10.67
CA ARG A 104 7.70 -8.54 11.56
C ARG A 104 8.96 -7.72 11.80
N GLY A 105 9.02 -6.53 11.21
CA GLY A 105 10.17 -5.63 11.31
C GLY A 105 9.87 -4.25 10.75
N ALA A 106 10.70 -3.26 11.12
CA ALA A 106 10.68 -1.94 10.52
C ALA A 106 11.37 -1.95 9.14
N ASN A 107 11.30 -0.82 8.43
CA ASN A 107 11.97 -0.66 7.14
C ASN A 107 13.50 -0.59 7.32
N ASN A 108 14.16 -1.72 7.20
CA ASN A 108 15.62 -1.80 7.21
C ASN A 108 16.12 -2.86 6.21
N PRO A 109 17.43 -2.88 5.89
CA PRO A 109 17.99 -3.84 4.94
C PRO A 109 17.77 -5.30 5.32
N THR A 110 17.75 -5.64 6.61
CA THR A 110 17.54 -7.02 7.06
C THR A 110 16.09 -7.46 6.83
N MET A 111 15.09 -6.62 7.14
CA MET A 111 13.68 -6.91 6.85
C MET A 111 13.45 -7.10 5.34
N ALA A 112 14.03 -6.24 4.52
CA ALA A 112 13.95 -6.36 3.07
C ALA A 112 14.57 -7.68 2.57
N ALA A 113 15.75 -8.07 3.10
CA ALA A 113 16.38 -9.34 2.79
C ALA A 113 15.55 -10.54 3.26
N CYS A 114 14.92 -10.48 4.44
CA CYS A 114 14.04 -11.53 4.94
C CYS A 114 12.83 -11.76 4.00
N ILE A 115 12.18 -10.68 3.53
CA ILE A 115 11.05 -10.79 2.58
C ILE A 115 11.50 -11.51 1.31
N LEU A 116 12.61 -11.08 0.72
CA LEU A 116 13.13 -11.69 -0.52
C LEU A 116 13.60 -13.12 -0.31
N ALA A 117 14.25 -13.42 0.82
CA ALA A 117 14.74 -14.77 1.12
C ALA A 117 13.61 -15.79 1.27
N VAL A 118 12.54 -15.40 1.96
CA VAL A 118 11.33 -16.23 2.08
C VAL A 118 10.79 -16.56 0.69
N ILE A 119 10.62 -15.55 -0.17
CA ILE A 119 10.09 -15.74 -1.53
C ILE A 119 11.08 -16.54 -2.41
N LYS A 120 12.38 -16.24 -2.34
CA LYS A 120 13.43 -16.95 -3.10
C LYS A 120 13.47 -18.43 -2.75
N ALA A 121 13.27 -18.77 -1.48
CA ALA A 121 13.23 -20.15 -0.99
C ALA A 121 11.92 -20.89 -1.35
N GLY A 122 11.00 -20.27 -2.09
CA GLY A 122 9.70 -20.84 -2.44
C GLY A 122 8.71 -20.90 -1.28
N LEU A 123 8.95 -20.11 -0.23
CA LEU A 123 8.06 -19.95 0.91
C LEU A 123 7.09 -18.80 0.65
N VAL A 124 6.05 -18.69 1.46
CA VAL A 124 5.03 -17.65 1.36
C VAL A 124 5.27 -16.58 2.42
N ALA A 125 5.57 -15.36 1.99
CA ALA A 125 5.77 -14.22 2.88
C ALA A 125 4.42 -13.72 3.44
N VAL A 126 4.36 -13.52 4.76
CA VAL A 126 3.21 -12.92 5.47
C VAL A 126 3.72 -11.70 6.25
N PRO A 127 3.99 -10.57 5.59
CA PRO A 127 4.51 -9.38 6.26
C PRO A 127 3.42 -8.72 7.10
N THR A 128 3.81 -8.29 8.31
CA THR A 128 2.91 -7.66 9.28
C THR A 128 3.46 -6.34 9.80
N MET A 129 2.54 -5.40 10.04
CA MET A 129 2.90 -4.11 10.61
C MET A 129 3.56 -4.24 11.99
N PRO A 130 4.62 -3.46 12.27
CA PRO A 130 5.26 -3.41 13.58
C PRO A 130 4.32 -3.06 14.74
N LEU A 131 3.26 -2.33 14.47
CA LEU A 131 2.33 -1.80 15.46
C LEU A 131 1.18 -2.76 15.83
N LEU A 132 0.99 -3.87 15.08
CA LEU A 132 -0.06 -4.86 15.40
C LEU A 132 0.18 -5.48 16.78
N ARG A 133 -0.91 -5.67 17.54
CA ARG A 133 -0.89 -6.29 18.85
C ARG A 133 -1.09 -7.79 18.76
N ALA A 134 -0.76 -8.50 19.84
CA ALA A 134 -0.86 -9.96 19.94
C ALA A 134 -2.23 -10.51 19.49
N GLY A 135 -3.35 -9.85 19.87
CA GLY A 135 -4.69 -10.28 19.47
C GLY A 135 -4.97 -10.21 17.97
N GLU A 136 -4.37 -9.24 17.26
CA GLU A 136 -4.48 -9.11 15.80
C GLU A 136 -3.55 -10.11 15.12
N LEU A 137 -2.33 -10.25 15.64
CA LEU A 137 -1.35 -11.23 15.15
C LEU A 137 -1.86 -12.66 15.28
N ALA A 138 -2.52 -13.01 16.39
CA ALA A 138 -3.12 -14.33 16.61
C ALA A 138 -4.13 -14.69 15.50
N LYS A 139 -4.96 -13.73 15.06
CA LYS A 139 -5.91 -13.93 13.96
C LYS A 139 -5.21 -14.17 12.61
N ILE A 140 -4.12 -13.42 12.35
CA ILE A 140 -3.32 -13.58 11.14
C ILE A 140 -2.62 -14.93 11.13
N VAL A 141 -1.95 -15.29 12.24
CA VAL A 141 -1.25 -16.58 12.41
C VAL A 141 -2.20 -17.75 12.17
N ALA A 142 -3.38 -17.71 12.79
CA ALA A 142 -4.38 -18.77 12.62
C ALA A 142 -4.92 -18.84 11.19
N LYS A 143 -5.27 -17.69 10.58
CA LYS A 143 -5.86 -17.65 9.23
C LYS A 143 -4.87 -18.05 8.15
N ALA A 144 -3.62 -17.59 8.26
CA ALA A 144 -2.58 -17.94 7.29
C ALA A 144 -1.96 -19.33 7.55
N GLY A 145 -2.22 -19.96 8.67
CA GLY A 145 -1.56 -21.21 9.05
C GLY A 145 -0.04 -21.04 9.08
N VAL A 146 0.45 -20.03 9.80
CA VAL A 146 1.88 -19.65 9.83
C VAL A 146 2.74 -20.77 10.40
N ASP A 147 3.81 -21.15 9.69
CA ASP A 147 4.73 -22.23 10.08
C ASP A 147 5.92 -21.71 10.89
N ALA A 148 6.38 -20.49 10.61
CA ALA A 148 7.49 -19.85 11.33
C ALA A 148 7.35 -18.33 11.34
N VAL A 149 8.07 -17.68 12.26
CA VAL A 149 8.11 -16.22 12.40
C VAL A 149 9.55 -15.73 12.27
N LEU A 150 9.79 -14.74 11.41
CA LEU A 150 10.98 -13.89 11.44
C LEU A 150 10.61 -12.55 12.06
N CYS A 151 11.17 -12.22 13.21
CA CYS A 151 10.82 -11.04 13.98
C CYS A 151 12.05 -10.24 14.41
N ALA A 152 12.02 -8.92 14.19
CA ALA A 152 13.00 -8.03 14.79
C ALA A 152 12.94 -8.17 16.32
N ASP A 153 14.09 -8.30 16.98
CA ASP A 153 14.16 -8.57 18.44
C ASP A 153 13.40 -7.53 19.27
N SER A 154 13.45 -6.26 18.86
CA SER A 154 12.72 -5.16 19.50
C SER A 154 11.18 -5.29 19.43
N LEU A 155 10.64 -6.16 18.56
CA LEU A 155 9.20 -6.35 18.33
C LEU A 155 8.68 -7.70 18.80
N ARG A 156 9.52 -8.54 19.43
CA ARG A 156 9.18 -9.91 19.82
C ARG A 156 8.06 -10.01 20.84
N GLY A 157 7.92 -9.02 21.71
CA GLY A 157 6.98 -9.10 22.85
C GLY A 157 5.53 -9.42 22.47
N GLU A 158 5.06 -8.93 21.33
CA GLU A 158 3.71 -9.24 20.83
C GLU A 158 3.60 -10.68 20.26
N ILE A 159 4.72 -11.25 19.78
CA ILE A 159 4.76 -12.66 19.33
C ILE A 159 4.86 -13.58 20.55
N ASP A 160 5.70 -13.25 21.55
CA ASP A 160 5.84 -14.01 22.78
C ASP A 160 4.51 -14.09 23.56
N ALA A 161 3.64 -13.10 23.39
CA ALA A 161 2.32 -13.04 24.02
C ALA A 161 1.23 -13.84 23.28
N LEU A 162 1.55 -14.49 22.14
CA LEU A 162 0.57 -15.31 21.41
C LEU A 162 0.23 -16.59 22.19
N PRO A 163 -1.06 -17.00 22.23
CA PRO A 163 -1.48 -18.23 22.90
C PRO A 163 -0.82 -19.51 22.34
N ALA A 164 -0.52 -19.50 21.04
CA ALA A 164 0.16 -20.56 20.33
C ALA A 164 1.10 -19.92 19.30
N ALA A 165 2.27 -19.48 19.74
CA ALA A 165 3.27 -18.88 18.89
C ALA A 165 3.95 -19.94 18.01
N PRO A 166 4.03 -19.74 16.67
CA PRO A 166 4.88 -20.55 15.83
C PRO A 166 6.37 -20.39 16.20
N PRO A 167 7.27 -21.30 15.80
CA PRO A 167 8.69 -21.15 15.99
C PRO A 167 9.18 -19.79 15.50
N MET A 168 9.86 -19.02 16.37
CA MET A 168 10.32 -17.67 16.07
C MET A 168 11.84 -17.62 15.98
N LEU A 169 12.34 -17.09 14.87
CA LEU A 169 13.73 -16.68 14.70
C LEU A 169 13.82 -15.15 14.74
N ARG A 170 14.67 -14.65 15.64
CA ARG A 170 14.87 -13.20 15.81
C ARG A 170 15.96 -12.68 14.90
N PHE A 171 15.83 -11.45 14.45
CA PHE A 171 16.87 -10.70 13.74
C PHE A 171 17.08 -9.31 14.36
N CYS A 172 18.15 -8.63 13.99
CA CYS A 172 18.64 -7.42 14.67
C CYS A 172 18.87 -7.67 16.18
N ALA A 173 19.46 -8.85 16.50
CA ALA A 173 19.79 -9.30 17.85
C ALA A 173 21.30 -9.59 17.98
N PRO A 174 22.15 -8.56 17.96
CA PRO A 174 23.59 -8.73 17.92
C PRO A 174 24.13 -9.50 19.12
N GLY A 175 25.02 -10.47 18.86
CA GLY A 175 25.65 -11.30 19.88
C GLY A 175 24.79 -12.48 20.38
N ASP A 176 23.56 -12.65 19.93
CA ASP A 176 22.74 -13.82 20.26
C ASP A 176 23.09 -15.00 19.32
N PRO A 177 23.60 -16.13 19.84
CA PRO A 177 23.96 -17.28 19.01
C PRO A 177 22.76 -17.95 18.33
N ALA A 178 21.54 -17.72 18.83
CA ALA A 178 20.30 -18.25 18.27
C ALA A 178 19.61 -17.27 17.31
N ALA A 179 20.16 -16.08 17.09
CA ALA A 179 19.60 -15.10 16.17
C ALA A 179 19.96 -15.40 14.72
N LEU A 180 19.21 -14.81 13.80
CA LEU A 180 19.36 -14.95 12.36
C LEU A 180 20.80 -14.66 11.90
N GLU A 181 21.41 -13.59 12.39
CA GLU A 181 22.76 -13.16 12.03
C GLU A 181 23.82 -14.25 12.34
N SER A 182 23.67 -14.91 13.49
CA SER A 182 24.59 -15.99 13.91
C SER A 182 24.39 -17.26 13.11
N LEU A 183 23.15 -17.58 12.71
CA LEU A 183 22.85 -18.71 11.83
C LEU A 183 23.34 -18.44 10.40
N MET A 184 23.13 -17.25 9.87
CA MET A 184 23.61 -16.83 8.55
C MET A 184 25.13 -16.97 8.40
N ALA A 185 25.89 -16.76 9.46
CA ALA A 185 27.36 -16.89 9.45
C ALA A 185 27.86 -18.33 9.17
N ARG A 186 26.95 -19.33 9.23
CA ARG A 186 27.25 -20.73 8.93
C ARG A 186 27.10 -21.08 7.44
N HIS A 187 26.56 -20.16 6.66
CA HIS A 187 26.23 -20.35 5.25
C HIS A 187 26.90 -19.27 4.40
N ASP A 188 27.73 -19.66 3.46
CA ASP A 188 28.44 -18.76 2.55
C ASP A 188 28.26 -19.14 1.06
N ASP A 189 27.63 -20.28 0.80
CA ASP A 189 27.34 -20.78 -0.54
C ASP A 189 26.16 -20.04 -1.19
N PRO A 190 26.19 -19.84 -2.52
CA PRO A 190 25.05 -19.28 -3.24
C PRO A 190 23.79 -20.15 -3.08
N PHE A 191 22.63 -19.51 -3.03
CA PHE A 191 21.34 -20.19 -2.98
C PHE A 191 20.64 -20.11 -4.34
N ALA A 192 20.39 -21.27 -4.96
CA ALA A 192 19.57 -21.32 -6.16
C ALA A 192 18.09 -21.09 -5.81
N ALA A 193 17.45 -20.14 -6.48
CA ALA A 193 16.03 -19.87 -6.25
C ALA A 193 15.19 -21.13 -6.45
N CYS A 194 14.21 -21.33 -5.58
CA CYS A 194 13.28 -22.46 -5.70
C CYS A 194 12.56 -22.41 -7.06
N ASP A 195 12.44 -23.57 -7.71
CA ASP A 195 11.75 -23.69 -9.00
C ASP A 195 10.24 -23.64 -8.80
N THR A 196 9.71 -22.43 -8.58
CA THR A 196 8.29 -22.16 -8.39
C THR A 196 7.56 -21.97 -9.71
N ALA A 197 6.24 -22.15 -9.72
CA ALA A 197 5.39 -21.74 -10.83
C ALA A 197 5.13 -20.22 -10.77
N GLN A 198 4.88 -19.59 -11.93
CA GLN A 198 4.53 -18.17 -12.00
C GLN A 198 3.29 -17.82 -11.17
N ASP A 199 2.42 -18.78 -10.95
CA ASP A 199 1.16 -18.71 -10.21
C ASP A 199 1.18 -19.53 -8.91
N ASP A 200 2.35 -19.81 -8.35
CA ASP A 200 2.48 -20.17 -6.96
C ASP A 200 2.35 -18.91 -6.09
N VAL A 201 1.64 -19.05 -4.96
CA VAL A 201 1.45 -17.95 -4.00
C VAL A 201 2.76 -17.67 -3.28
N CYS A 202 3.28 -16.46 -3.39
CA CYS A 202 4.52 -16.06 -2.72
C CYS A 202 4.33 -14.99 -1.64
N LEU A 203 3.14 -14.38 -1.58
CA LEU A 203 2.83 -13.31 -0.64
C LEU A 203 1.38 -13.40 -0.20
N VAL A 204 1.12 -13.26 1.10
CA VAL A 204 -0.22 -13.01 1.66
C VAL A 204 -0.19 -11.70 2.42
N SER A 205 -0.85 -10.69 1.85
CA SER A 205 -0.95 -9.36 2.46
C SER A 205 -2.26 -9.20 3.21
N PHE A 206 -2.18 -8.89 4.51
CA PHE A 206 -3.35 -8.71 5.35
C PHE A 206 -3.80 -7.25 5.44
N THR A 207 -5.11 -7.04 5.37
CA THR A 207 -5.75 -5.75 5.64
C THR A 207 -6.69 -5.87 6.83
N SER A 208 -6.82 -4.77 7.60
CA SER A 208 -7.83 -4.67 8.64
C SER A 208 -9.21 -4.58 7.97
N GLY A 209 -10.01 -5.62 8.06
CA GLY A 209 -11.42 -5.56 7.63
C GLY A 209 -12.22 -4.64 8.56
N THR A 210 -13.21 -3.94 8.02
CA THR A 210 -14.20 -3.13 8.80
C THR A 210 -14.93 -3.97 9.85
N THR A 211 -14.98 -5.28 9.69
CA THR A 211 -15.59 -6.26 10.62
C THR A 211 -14.66 -6.74 11.74
N GLY A 212 -13.42 -6.23 11.83
CA GLY A 212 -12.42 -6.69 12.81
C GLY A 212 -11.80 -8.06 12.53
N VAL A 213 -12.19 -8.72 11.41
CA VAL A 213 -11.55 -9.95 10.92
C VAL A 213 -10.65 -9.60 9.75
N PRO A 214 -9.32 -9.85 9.84
CA PRO A 214 -8.39 -9.50 8.79
C PRO A 214 -8.67 -10.31 7.51
N LYS A 215 -8.52 -9.64 6.34
CA LYS A 215 -8.55 -10.28 5.03
C LYS A 215 -7.12 -10.51 4.57
N GLY A 216 -6.79 -11.73 4.15
CA GLY A 216 -5.49 -12.05 3.55
C GLY A 216 -5.62 -12.15 2.04
N THR A 217 -4.97 -11.26 1.31
CA THR A 217 -4.93 -11.30 -0.16
C THR A 217 -3.71 -12.08 -0.62
N MET A 218 -3.93 -13.11 -1.43
CA MET A 218 -2.86 -13.96 -1.97
C MET A 218 -2.36 -13.42 -3.30
N HIS A 219 -1.03 -13.28 -3.42
CA HIS A 219 -0.36 -12.82 -4.64
C HIS A 219 0.62 -13.88 -5.16
N PHE A 220 0.63 -14.01 -6.47
CA PHE A 220 1.51 -14.92 -7.20
C PHE A 220 2.87 -14.29 -7.51
N HIS A 221 3.87 -15.09 -7.83
CA HIS A 221 5.17 -14.59 -8.29
C HIS A 221 5.04 -13.61 -9.47
N ARG A 222 4.19 -13.93 -10.46
CA ARG A 222 3.94 -13.04 -11.61
C ARG A 222 3.29 -11.72 -11.22
N ASP A 223 2.48 -11.68 -10.15
CA ASP A 223 1.80 -10.46 -9.72
C ASP A 223 2.81 -9.40 -9.23
N LEU A 224 3.85 -9.85 -8.51
CA LEU A 224 4.91 -8.96 -8.03
C LEU A 224 5.71 -8.33 -9.18
N LEU A 225 5.93 -9.08 -10.26
CA LEU A 225 6.59 -8.53 -11.46
C LEU A 225 5.63 -7.66 -12.27
N ALA A 226 4.36 -8.03 -12.36
CA ALA A 226 3.38 -7.29 -13.16
C ALA A 226 3.22 -5.83 -12.68
N VAL A 227 3.18 -5.59 -11.37
CA VAL A 227 3.14 -4.21 -10.85
C VAL A 227 4.43 -3.45 -11.16
N CYS A 228 5.58 -4.13 -11.22
CA CYS A 228 6.85 -3.54 -11.63
C CYS A 228 6.89 -3.20 -13.12
N ASP A 229 6.21 -3.97 -13.95
CA ASP A 229 6.21 -3.82 -15.41
C ASP A 229 5.06 -2.91 -15.90
N CYS A 230 4.12 -2.51 -15.02
CA CYS A 230 3.04 -1.57 -15.33
C CYS A 230 3.35 -0.14 -14.86
N PHE A 231 3.39 0.12 -13.55
CA PHE A 231 3.45 1.49 -13.01
C PHE A 231 4.83 2.17 -13.19
N PRO A 232 5.97 1.54 -12.82
CA PRO A 232 7.27 2.18 -12.89
C PRO A 232 7.70 2.63 -14.29
N PRO A 233 7.59 1.82 -15.37
CA PRO A 233 8.06 2.25 -16.69
C PRO A 233 7.18 3.32 -17.33
N HIS A 234 5.88 3.32 -17.03
CA HIS A 234 4.92 4.19 -17.70
C HIS A 234 4.64 5.50 -16.97
N THR A 235 4.63 5.47 -15.64
CA THR A 235 4.28 6.61 -14.80
C THR A 235 5.50 7.24 -14.15
N LEU A 236 6.33 6.46 -13.44
CA LEU A 236 7.54 6.97 -12.76
C LEU A 236 8.71 7.19 -13.72
N ARG A 237 8.70 6.52 -14.88
CA ARG A 237 9.85 6.49 -15.79
C ARG A 237 11.14 6.14 -15.06
N SER A 238 11.04 5.09 -14.23
CA SER A 238 12.12 4.62 -13.36
C SER A 238 13.35 4.18 -14.14
N ARG A 239 14.53 4.46 -13.60
CA ARG A 239 15.81 4.18 -14.26
C ARG A 239 16.86 3.70 -13.26
N PRO A 240 17.94 3.04 -13.73
CA PRO A 240 18.96 2.44 -12.84
C PRO A 240 19.70 3.42 -11.93
N GLY A 241 19.71 4.71 -12.27
CA GLY A 241 20.34 5.77 -11.45
C GLY A 241 19.43 6.36 -10.37
N ASP A 242 18.20 5.87 -10.24
CA ASP A 242 17.28 6.37 -9.23
C ASP A 242 17.64 5.88 -7.83
N ILE A 243 17.27 6.70 -6.84
CA ILE A 243 17.34 6.39 -5.41
C ILE A 243 15.95 6.62 -4.83
N PHE A 244 15.31 5.52 -4.46
CA PHE A 244 13.96 5.53 -3.90
C PHE A 244 14.00 5.73 -2.38
N ILE A 245 13.09 6.52 -1.85
CA ILE A 245 12.92 6.74 -0.42
C ILE A 245 11.44 6.91 -0.08
N GLY A 246 11.04 6.64 1.16
CA GLY A 246 9.67 6.89 1.57
C GLY A 246 9.33 6.38 2.95
N THR A 247 8.10 6.64 3.35
CA THR A 247 7.58 6.28 4.68
C THR A 247 6.76 4.99 4.71
N PRO A 248 6.16 4.50 3.58
CA PRO A 248 5.30 3.34 3.67
C PRO A 248 6.06 2.10 4.14
N PRO A 249 5.54 1.35 5.12
CA PRO A 249 6.16 0.12 5.59
C PRO A 249 6.27 -0.93 4.48
N LEU A 250 7.36 -1.70 4.46
CA LEU A 250 7.54 -2.86 3.58
C LEU A 250 6.47 -3.94 3.80
N ALA A 251 5.82 -3.93 4.96
CA ALA A 251 4.69 -4.81 5.25
C ALA A 251 3.42 -4.49 4.47
N PHE A 252 3.33 -3.30 3.86
CA PHE A 252 2.25 -2.91 2.97
C PHE A 252 2.67 -2.96 1.51
N THR A 253 1.72 -3.26 0.65
CA THR A 253 1.94 -3.37 -0.79
C THR A 253 2.46 -2.07 -1.41
N PHE A 254 2.03 -0.89 -0.90
CA PHE A 254 2.55 0.41 -1.34
C PHE A 254 4.04 0.58 -1.01
N GLY A 255 4.47 0.22 0.21
CA GLY A 255 5.88 0.23 0.59
C GLY A 255 6.68 -0.89 -0.06
N LEU A 256 6.12 -2.10 -0.12
CA LEU A 256 6.75 -3.24 -0.77
C LEU A 256 7.09 -2.93 -2.24
N GLY A 257 6.11 -2.40 -3.00
CA GLY A 257 6.33 -1.99 -4.39
C GLY A 257 7.32 -0.84 -4.48
N GLY A 258 6.99 0.31 -3.85
CA GLY A 258 7.73 1.56 -4.00
C GLY A 258 9.15 1.54 -3.46
N LEU A 259 9.43 0.78 -2.39
CA LEU A 259 10.72 0.81 -1.71
C LEU A 259 11.54 -0.49 -1.84
N LEU A 260 11.00 -1.54 -2.46
CA LEU A 260 11.73 -2.79 -2.66
C LEU A 260 11.60 -3.32 -4.09
N LEU A 261 10.39 -3.62 -4.56
CA LEU A 261 10.23 -4.29 -5.86
C LEU A 261 10.61 -3.39 -7.04
N PHE A 262 10.14 -2.13 -7.06
CA PHE A 262 10.39 -1.20 -8.17
C PHE A 262 11.86 -0.84 -8.33
N PRO A 263 12.60 -0.42 -7.26
CA PRO A 263 14.02 -0.18 -7.40
C PRO A 263 14.78 -1.42 -7.87
N LEU A 264 14.51 -2.60 -7.32
CA LEU A 264 15.19 -3.83 -7.74
C LEU A 264 14.91 -4.17 -9.21
N ARG A 265 13.66 -4.00 -9.69
CA ARG A 265 13.30 -4.31 -11.09
C ARG A 265 14.10 -3.51 -12.10
N VAL A 266 14.46 -2.25 -11.79
CA VAL A 266 15.20 -1.38 -12.69
C VAL A 266 16.69 -1.28 -12.37
N GLY A 267 17.17 -1.96 -11.33
CA GLY A 267 18.57 -1.89 -10.90
C GLY A 267 18.94 -0.57 -10.22
N ALA A 268 17.99 0.04 -9.50
CA ALA A 268 18.10 1.27 -8.72
C ALA A 268 18.35 0.98 -7.23
N ALA A 269 18.56 2.01 -6.42
CA ALA A 269 18.75 1.90 -4.98
C ALA A 269 17.50 2.28 -4.18
N ALA A 270 17.36 1.74 -2.97
CA ALA A 270 16.35 2.15 -2.01
C ALA A 270 16.98 2.56 -0.68
N VAL A 271 16.49 3.67 -0.10
CA VAL A 271 16.82 4.11 1.27
C VAL A 271 15.73 3.59 2.20
N LEU A 272 16.11 2.75 3.14
CA LEU A 272 15.24 2.10 4.11
C LEU A 272 15.58 2.60 5.52
N LEU A 273 14.66 3.34 6.12
CA LEU A 273 14.82 3.96 7.43
C LEU A 273 13.67 3.55 8.35
N GLU A 274 14.00 3.21 9.59
CA GLU A 274 13.05 2.64 10.55
C GLU A 274 12.07 3.66 11.11
N LYS A 275 12.57 4.87 11.40
CA LYS A 275 11.79 5.95 12.00
C LYS A 275 11.96 7.22 11.18
N LEU A 276 10.84 7.76 10.73
CA LEU A 276 10.79 8.96 9.92
C LEU A 276 9.82 9.97 10.51
N SER A 277 10.31 11.20 10.73
CA SER A 277 9.50 12.40 10.85
C SER A 277 9.57 13.19 9.52
N PRO A 278 8.74 14.21 9.32
CA PRO A 278 8.87 15.08 8.15
C PRO A 278 10.30 15.65 7.99
N GLU A 279 10.93 16.12 9.07
CA GLU A 279 12.27 16.66 9.07
C GLU A 279 13.33 15.60 8.71
N THR A 280 13.23 14.41 9.33
CA THR A 280 14.22 13.35 9.09
C THR A 280 14.09 12.77 7.68
N LEU A 281 12.88 12.74 7.10
CA LEU A 281 12.70 12.33 5.70
C LEU A 281 13.32 13.35 4.75
N LEU A 282 13.08 14.67 4.97
CA LEU A 282 13.69 15.73 4.17
C LEU A 282 15.22 15.70 4.26
N ALA A 283 15.76 15.53 5.47
CA ALA A 283 17.20 15.38 5.69
C ALA A 283 17.78 14.14 4.96
N ALA A 284 17.05 13.02 4.99
CA ALA A 284 17.46 11.79 4.32
C ALA A 284 17.40 11.91 2.78
N ILE A 285 16.40 12.62 2.24
CA ILE A 285 16.33 12.96 0.82
C ILE A 285 17.57 13.74 0.39
N ALA A 286 17.89 14.81 1.11
CA ALA A 286 19.07 15.65 0.83
C ALA A 286 20.38 14.86 0.97
N LYS A 287 20.56 14.13 2.08
CA LYS A 287 21.78 13.35 2.38
C LYS A 287 22.07 12.30 1.31
N ASN A 288 21.04 11.54 0.92
CA ASN A 288 21.20 10.42 0.00
C ASN A 288 20.97 10.82 -1.46
N ARG A 289 20.66 12.11 -1.73
CA ARG A 289 20.28 12.62 -3.06
C ARG A 289 19.17 11.76 -3.69
N ALA A 290 18.14 11.45 -2.91
CA ALA A 290 17.04 10.64 -3.36
C ALA A 290 16.32 11.30 -4.55
N THR A 291 15.89 10.47 -5.51
CA THR A 291 15.28 10.94 -6.76
C THR A 291 13.78 10.69 -6.83
N VAL A 292 13.28 9.68 -6.10
CA VAL A 292 11.88 9.28 -6.07
C VAL A 292 11.43 9.11 -4.62
N CYS A 293 10.39 9.84 -4.22
CA CYS A 293 9.85 9.78 -2.86
C CYS A 293 8.42 9.21 -2.87
N PHE A 294 8.17 8.20 -2.03
CA PHE A 294 6.85 7.59 -1.79
C PHE A 294 6.37 7.94 -0.39
N THR A 295 5.25 8.67 -0.27
CA THR A 295 4.60 8.86 1.03
C THR A 295 3.12 9.24 0.90
N ALA A 296 2.40 9.37 2.02
CA ALA A 296 1.00 9.75 2.04
C ALA A 296 0.80 11.28 1.93
N PRO A 297 -0.37 11.76 1.45
CA PRO A 297 -0.73 13.18 1.41
C PRO A 297 -0.49 13.92 2.71
N THR A 298 -0.89 13.32 3.84
CA THR A 298 -0.70 13.91 5.17
C THR A 298 0.78 14.21 5.46
N PHE A 299 1.68 13.32 5.04
CA PHE A 299 3.11 13.51 5.26
C PHE A 299 3.68 14.63 4.38
N TYR A 300 3.28 14.71 3.10
CA TYR A 300 3.64 15.81 2.21
C TYR A 300 3.17 17.16 2.76
N ARG A 301 1.96 17.22 3.30
CA ARG A 301 1.44 18.44 3.94
C ARG A 301 2.32 18.91 5.11
N GLN A 302 2.82 17.98 5.91
CA GLN A 302 3.71 18.28 7.03
C GLN A 302 5.14 18.67 6.56
N MET A 303 5.61 18.08 5.48
CA MET A 303 6.94 18.37 4.89
C MET A 303 6.99 19.72 4.18
N ALA A 304 5.91 20.14 3.51
CA ALA A 304 5.90 21.35 2.69
C ALA A 304 6.41 22.62 3.40
N PRO A 305 5.96 22.97 4.62
CA PRO A 305 6.46 24.17 5.32
C PRO A 305 7.93 24.07 5.75
N LEU A 306 8.52 22.88 5.79
CA LEU A 306 9.88 22.62 6.23
C LEU A 306 10.87 22.52 5.07
N ALA A 307 10.36 22.34 3.85
CA ALA A 307 11.14 21.96 2.66
C ALA A 307 12.26 22.97 2.32
N ALA A 308 12.04 24.26 2.57
CA ALA A 308 13.03 25.32 2.28
C ALA A 308 14.35 25.15 3.06
N GLY A 309 14.37 24.37 4.15
CA GLY A 309 15.57 24.06 4.94
C GLY A 309 16.45 22.95 4.37
N PHE A 310 16.06 22.32 3.26
CA PHE A 310 16.73 21.12 2.74
C PHE A 310 16.99 21.20 1.24
N ASP A 311 18.07 20.57 0.79
CA ASP A 311 18.36 20.42 -0.65
C ASP A 311 17.52 19.29 -1.26
N LEU A 312 16.47 19.64 -1.94
CA LEU A 312 15.57 18.71 -2.64
C LEU A 312 15.84 18.64 -4.16
N SER A 313 16.91 19.27 -4.65
CA SER A 313 17.21 19.38 -6.08
C SER A 313 17.43 18.04 -6.80
N SER A 314 17.69 16.97 -6.05
CA SER A 314 17.81 15.61 -6.60
C SER A 314 16.47 14.95 -6.88
N LEU A 315 15.38 15.34 -6.20
CA LEU A 315 14.06 14.79 -6.42
C LEU A 315 13.58 15.10 -7.85
N ARG A 316 13.04 14.09 -8.51
CA ARG A 316 12.41 14.24 -9.81
C ARG A 316 10.95 13.78 -9.81
N GLU A 317 10.58 12.86 -8.90
CA GLU A 317 9.22 12.35 -8.77
C GLU A 317 8.83 12.23 -7.30
N THR A 318 7.62 12.63 -7.00
CA THR A 318 6.99 12.49 -5.69
C THR A 318 5.65 11.81 -5.84
N VAL A 319 5.49 10.66 -5.19
CA VAL A 319 4.33 9.77 -5.31
C VAL A 319 3.50 9.81 -4.04
N SER A 320 2.24 10.12 -4.21
CA SER A 320 1.23 10.17 -3.16
C SER A 320 0.21 9.06 -3.35
N ALA A 321 -0.09 8.30 -2.31
CA ALA A 321 -1.16 7.32 -2.31
C ALA A 321 -1.61 6.95 -0.89
N GLY A 322 -2.67 6.14 -0.81
CA GLY A 322 -3.19 5.62 0.46
C GLY A 322 -4.25 6.47 1.12
N GLU A 323 -4.35 7.75 0.77
CA GLU A 323 -5.39 8.71 1.16
C GLU A 323 -5.80 9.51 -0.08
N ALA A 324 -6.96 10.16 -0.06
CA ALA A 324 -7.28 11.16 -1.07
C ALA A 324 -6.28 12.33 -0.98
N LEU A 325 -5.81 12.82 -2.11
CA LEU A 325 -4.88 13.96 -2.17
C LEU A 325 -5.65 15.27 -2.24
N PRO A 326 -5.69 16.10 -1.16
CA PRO A 326 -6.30 17.42 -1.21
C PRO A 326 -5.52 18.37 -2.14
N LEU A 327 -6.23 19.21 -2.89
CA LEU A 327 -5.62 20.22 -3.76
C LEU A 327 -4.69 21.16 -2.99
N ALA A 328 -5.10 21.57 -1.79
CA ALA A 328 -4.27 22.41 -0.91
C ALA A 328 -2.91 21.76 -0.56
N THR A 329 -2.89 20.45 -0.32
CA THR A 329 -1.65 19.70 -0.05
C THR A 329 -0.77 19.62 -1.29
N ARG A 330 -1.37 19.32 -2.45
CA ARG A 330 -0.67 19.29 -3.74
C ARG A 330 -0.03 20.64 -4.07
N ASP A 331 -0.80 21.74 -3.97
CA ASP A 331 -0.32 23.07 -4.29
C ASP A 331 0.77 23.55 -3.33
N ALA A 332 0.63 23.24 -2.02
CA ALA A 332 1.65 23.55 -1.02
C ALA A 332 2.97 22.79 -1.32
N TRP A 333 2.91 21.52 -1.65
CA TRP A 333 4.10 20.74 -2.01
C TRP A 333 4.74 21.23 -3.31
N ARG A 334 3.93 21.50 -4.34
CA ARG A 334 4.43 22.04 -5.61
C ARG A 334 5.13 23.38 -5.41
N ALA A 335 4.57 24.26 -4.58
CA ALA A 335 5.21 25.55 -4.25
C ALA A 335 6.53 25.36 -3.50
N ALA A 336 6.62 24.38 -2.60
CA ALA A 336 7.78 24.12 -1.75
C ALA A 336 8.92 23.37 -2.45
N ALA A 337 8.60 22.35 -3.27
CA ALA A 337 9.57 21.47 -3.89
C ALA A 337 9.76 21.72 -5.41
N GLY A 338 8.90 22.53 -6.03
CA GLY A 338 8.93 22.78 -7.49
C GLY A 338 8.49 21.60 -8.33
N LEU A 339 7.91 20.55 -7.73
CA LEU A 339 7.53 19.29 -8.39
C LEU A 339 6.04 19.08 -8.39
N GLU A 340 5.51 18.62 -9.54
CA GLU A 340 4.16 18.11 -9.62
C GLU A 340 4.06 16.73 -8.96
N MET A 341 3.02 16.53 -8.16
CA MET A 341 2.86 15.28 -7.42
C MET A 341 2.13 14.24 -8.27
N ILE A 342 2.67 13.03 -8.32
CA ILE A 342 2.01 11.86 -8.88
C ILE A 342 1.05 11.33 -7.81
N ASP A 343 -0.25 11.51 -8.03
CA ASP A 343 -1.26 10.85 -7.19
C ASP A 343 -1.62 9.49 -7.76
N GLY A 344 -2.05 8.56 -6.89
CA GLY A 344 -2.45 7.25 -7.35
C GLY A 344 -3.40 6.52 -6.40
N ILE A 345 -4.39 5.85 -6.97
CA ILE A 345 -5.15 4.86 -6.23
C ILE A 345 -4.60 3.47 -6.48
N GLY A 346 -4.36 2.77 -5.38
CA GLY A 346 -3.99 1.37 -5.32
C GLY A 346 -4.76 0.65 -4.23
N SER A 347 -4.68 -0.66 -4.22
CA SER A 347 -5.23 -1.48 -3.14
C SER A 347 -4.33 -2.69 -2.88
N THR A 348 -4.48 -3.29 -1.70
CA THR A 348 -3.80 -4.54 -1.37
C THR A 348 -4.22 -5.67 -2.32
N GLU A 349 -5.47 -5.68 -2.73
CA GLU A 349 -6.05 -6.68 -3.62
C GLU A 349 -5.47 -6.64 -5.05
N LEU A 350 -5.09 -5.45 -5.52
CA LEU A 350 -4.45 -5.23 -6.82
C LEU A 350 -2.93 -5.04 -6.70
N LEU A 351 -2.39 -5.20 -5.49
CA LEU A 351 -0.98 -5.15 -5.07
C LEU A 351 -0.37 -3.75 -5.08
N HIS A 352 -0.71 -2.86 -6.01
CA HIS A 352 -0.16 -1.50 -6.07
C HIS A 352 -1.11 -0.53 -6.79
N ILE A 353 -0.58 0.61 -7.25
CA ILE A 353 -1.32 1.66 -7.97
C ILE A 353 -1.76 1.15 -9.35
N PHE A 354 -3.03 1.38 -9.69
CA PHE A 354 -3.65 0.98 -10.96
C PHE A 354 -4.32 2.14 -11.71
N ILE A 355 -4.54 3.30 -11.06
CA ILE A 355 -4.93 4.58 -11.70
C ILE A 355 -3.98 5.65 -11.20
N SER A 356 -3.41 6.43 -12.12
CA SER A 356 -2.47 7.52 -11.82
C SER A 356 -2.27 8.43 -13.03
N ALA A 357 -1.55 9.53 -12.82
CA ALA A 357 -1.06 10.41 -13.88
C ALA A 357 0.29 11.01 -13.49
N SER A 358 1.13 11.34 -14.46
CA SER A 358 2.42 12.01 -14.24
C SER A 358 2.69 13.08 -15.26
N GLY A 359 3.54 14.06 -14.91
CA GLY A 359 3.93 15.17 -15.81
C GLY A 359 2.73 15.95 -16.31
N ASP A 360 2.69 16.23 -17.61
CA ASP A 360 1.64 17.03 -18.26
C ASP A 360 0.26 16.37 -18.26
N GLN A 361 0.18 15.09 -17.89
CA GLN A 361 -1.09 14.38 -17.76
C GLN A 361 -1.75 14.55 -16.40
N VAL A 362 -1.09 15.18 -15.42
CA VAL A 362 -1.68 15.43 -14.12
C VAL A 362 -2.75 16.51 -14.22
N ARG A 363 -3.96 16.22 -13.74
CA ARG A 363 -5.07 17.17 -13.64
C ARG A 363 -5.41 17.44 -12.17
N PRO A 364 -5.60 18.70 -11.77
CA PRO A 364 -6.04 19.05 -10.42
C PRO A 364 -7.32 18.32 -10.03
N GLY A 365 -7.32 17.66 -8.86
CA GLY A 365 -8.48 16.93 -8.33
C GLY A 365 -8.72 15.55 -8.96
N ALA A 366 -8.11 15.21 -10.09
CA ALA A 366 -8.18 13.88 -10.66
C ALA A 366 -7.06 12.99 -10.11
N THR A 367 -7.36 11.73 -9.81
CA THR A 367 -6.34 10.73 -9.53
C THR A 367 -5.55 10.38 -10.80
N GLY A 368 -6.20 10.34 -11.97
CA GLY A 368 -5.56 10.05 -13.23
C GLY A 368 -6.35 9.14 -14.14
N LYS A 369 -5.64 8.35 -14.93
CA LYS A 369 -6.17 7.33 -15.86
C LYS A 369 -5.66 5.94 -15.47
N PRO A 370 -6.28 4.86 -15.95
CA PRO A 370 -5.75 3.52 -15.75
C PRO A 370 -4.30 3.43 -16.22
N VAL A 371 -3.44 2.90 -15.36
CA VAL A 371 -2.04 2.60 -15.69
C VAL A 371 -2.02 1.57 -16.82
N PRO A 372 -1.12 1.67 -17.82
CA PRO A 372 -1.01 0.65 -18.86
C PRO A 372 -0.95 -0.76 -18.28
N GLY A 373 -1.78 -1.67 -18.83
CA GLY A 373 -2.03 -3.01 -18.30
C GLY A 373 -3.31 -3.13 -17.48
N TYR A 374 -3.88 -2.01 -17.01
CA TYR A 374 -5.16 -1.98 -16.28
C TYR A 374 -6.28 -1.37 -17.11
N GLN A 375 -7.50 -1.76 -16.79
CA GLN A 375 -8.74 -1.16 -17.27
C GLN A 375 -9.59 -0.79 -16.06
N ALA A 376 -10.30 0.33 -16.15
CA ALA A 376 -11.22 0.77 -15.10
C ALA A 376 -12.51 1.28 -15.72
N CYS A 377 -13.61 1.13 -14.99
CA CYS A 377 -14.88 1.74 -15.31
C CYS A 377 -15.63 2.11 -14.03
N ILE A 378 -16.64 2.93 -14.18
CA ILE A 378 -17.61 3.23 -13.13
C ILE A 378 -18.82 2.34 -13.33
N LEU A 379 -19.26 1.66 -12.27
CA LEU A 379 -20.51 0.91 -12.29
C LEU A 379 -21.60 1.72 -11.56
N ASP A 380 -22.75 1.83 -12.20
CA ASP A 380 -23.95 2.47 -11.63
C ASP A 380 -24.60 1.59 -10.54
N ALA A 381 -25.76 2.01 -10.05
CA ALA A 381 -26.51 1.30 -9.02
C ALA A 381 -26.99 -0.10 -9.50
N ASP A 382 -27.21 -0.26 -10.80
CA ASP A 382 -27.61 -1.55 -11.42
C ASP A 382 -26.42 -2.45 -11.75
N GLY A 383 -25.19 -1.99 -11.49
CA GLY A 383 -23.95 -2.73 -11.79
C GLY A 383 -23.54 -2.67 -13.25
N ARG A 384 -24.05 -1.71 -14.03
CA ARG A 384 -23.71 -1.51 -15.43
C ARG A 384 -22.66 -0.42 -15.59
N PRO A 385 -21.77 -0.52 -16.61
CA PRO A 385 -20.84 0.58 -16.90
C PRO A 385 -21.58 1.89 -17.16
N ALA A 386 -21.26 2.92 -16.39
CA ALA A 386 -21.82 4.26 -16.48
C ALA A 386 -21.02 5.14 -17.44
N GLY A 387 -21.68 6.11 -18.04
CA GLY A 387 -21.04 7.15 -18.85
C GLY A 387 -20.32 8.21 -18.02
N PRO A 388 -19.63 9.17 -18.70
CA PRO A 388 -18.97 10.28 -18.02
C PRO A 388 -19.91 11.11 -17.15
N GLY A 389 -19.40 11.66 -16.03
CA GLY A 389 -20.14 12.50 -15.10
C GLY A 389 -21.03 11.74 -14.11
N VAL A 390 -21.07 10.42 -14.16
CA VAL A 390 -21.84 9.59 -13.21
C VAL A 390 -20.94 9.14 -12.08
N VAL A 391 -21.36 9.40 -10.84
CA VAL A 391 -20.71 8.87 -9.63
C VAL A 391 -21.20 7.45 -9.38
N GLY A 392 -20.26 6.50 -9.25
CA GLY A 392 -20.59 5.11 -9.01
C GLY A 392 -19.41 4.32 -8.45
N ARG A 393 -19.53 3.00 -8.40
CA ARG A 393 -18.51 2.11 -7.86
C ARG A 393 -17.35 1.95 -8.85
N LEU A 394 -16.13 2.17 -8.37
CA LEU A 394 -14.92 1.92 -9.17
C LEU A 394 -14.69 0.41 -9.33
N ALA A 395 -14.63 -0.03 -10.57
CA ALA A 395 -14.36 -1.41 -10.97
C ALA A 395 -13.09 -1.47 -11.82
N VAL A 396 -12.19 -2.44 -11.53
CA VAL A 396 -10.87 -2.53 -12.13
C VAL A 396 -10.55 -3.95 -12.60
N LYS A 397 -9.95 -4.08 -13.78
CA LYS A 397 -9.31 -5.30 -14.30
C LYS A 397 -7.86 -5.01 -14.61
N GLY A 398 -6.98 -6.00 -14.47
CA GLY A 398 -5.56 -5.83 -14.76
C GLY A 398 -4.79 -7.14 -14.69
N PRO A 399 -3.47 -7.12 -14.71
CA PRO A 399 -2.64 -8.32 -14.59
C PRO A 399 -2.64 -8.88 -13.16
N THR A 400 -3.10 -8.09 -12.18
CA THR A 400 -3.27 -8.46 -10.77
C THR A 400 -4.73 -8.34 -10.36
N GLY A 401 -5.11 -8.99 -9.26
CA GLY A 401 -6.47 -8.92 -8.74
C GLY A 401 -6.68 -9.73 -7.48
N CYS A 402 -7.83 -9.56 -6.86
CA CYS A 402 -8.16 -10.13 -5.56
C CYS A 402 -8.27 -11.64 -5.57
N ARG A 403 -7.56 -12.26 -4.64
CA ARG A 403 -7.71 -13.67 -4.26
C ARG A 403 -7.58 -13.76 -2.75
N TYR A 404 -8.72 -13.70 -2.05
CA TYR A 404 -8.73 -13.79 -0.60
C TYR A 404 -8.50 -15.23 -0.12
N LEU A 405 -7.67 -15.37 0.90
CA LEU A 405 -7.37 -16.64 1.55
C LEU A 405 -8.59 -17.14 2.33
N ALA A 406 -9.26 -18.17 1.82
CA ALA A 406 -10.43 -18.81 2.44
C ALA A 406 -11.41 -17.77 3.04
N ASP A 407 -11.95 -16.87 2.21
CA ASP A 407 -12.79 -15.77 2.68
C ASP A 407 -13.98 -15.53 1.76
N GLU A 408 -15.21 -15.63 2.29
CA GLU A 408 -16.43 -15.49 1.52
C GLU A 408 -16.65 -14.09 0.94
N ARG A 409 -16.00 -13.05 1.52
CA ARG A 409 -16.01 -11.68 0.99
C ARG A 409 -15.40 -11.55 -0.41
N GLN A 410 -14.77 -12.61 -0.91
CA GLN A 410 -14.36 -12.73 -2.31
C GLN A 410 -15.51 -12.45 -3.27
N ARG A 411 -16.73 -12.95 -2.97
CA ARG A 411 -17.93 -12.79 -3.80
C ARG A 411 -18.39 -11.34 -3.91
N ASP A 412 -18.17 -10.55 -2.87
CA ASP A 412 -18.55 -9.14 -2.84
C ASP A 412 -17.51 -8.26 -3.57
N TYR A 413 -16.27 -8.72 -3.61
CA TYR A 413 -15.16 -8.00 -4.21
C TYR A 413 -15.02 -8.29 -5.72
N ILE A 414 -15.33 -9.49 -6.16
CA ILE A 414 -15.27 -9.87 -7.57
C ILE A 414 -16.68 -10.03 -8.13
N VAL A 415 -17.03 -9.16 -9.08
CA VAL A 415 -18.32 -9.19 -9.79
C VAL A 415 -18.06 -9.14 -11.29
N ASP A 416 -18.51 -10.14 -12.03
CA ASP A 416 -18.33 -10.27 -13.49
C ASP A 416 -16.86 -10.10 -13.93
N GLY A 417 -15.92 -10.64 -13.15
CA GLY A 417 -14.49 -10.55 -13.39
C GLY A 417 -13.86 -9.20 -13.05
N TRP A 418 -14.63 -8.20 -12.56
CA TRP A 418 -14.15 -6.93 -12.08
C TRP A 418 -13.83 -6.97 -10.59
N ASN A 419 -12.70 -6.35 -10.21
CA ASN A 419 -12.40 -6.03 -8.81
C ASN A 419 -13.15 -4.77 -8.40
N LEU A 420 -14.07 -4.85 -7.45
CA LEU A 420 -14.78 -3.71 -6.87
C LEU A 420 -13.96 -3.15 -5.70
N THR A 421 -13.35 -1.98 -5.89
CA THR A 421 -12.39 -1.43 -4.91
C THR A 421 -13.02 -0.96 -3.61
N GLY A 422 -14.35 -0.81 -3.60
CA GLY A 422 -15.09 -0.20 -2.49
C GLY A 422 -14.97 1.32 -2.45
N ASP A 423 -14.49 1.93 -3.54
CA ASP A 423 -14.41 3.37 -3.71
C ASP A 423 -15.47 3.85 -4.70
N ALA A 424 -16.04 5.03 -4.44
CA ALA A 424 -16.90 5.75 -5.35
C ALA A 424 -16.08 6.78 -6.13
N TYR A 425 -16.19 6.72 -7.44
CA TYR A 425 -15.49 7.58 -8.40
C TYR A 425 -16.45 8.13 -9.43
N GLU A 426 -16.01 9.17 -10.09
CA GLU A 426 -16.58 9.69 -11.34
C GLU A 426 -15.52 9.70 -12.40
N MET A 427 -15.88 9.43 -13.65
CA MET A 427 -14.99 9.53 -14.81
C MET A 427 -15.46 10.67 -15.72
N ASP A 428 -14.54 11.52 -16.18
CA ASP A 428 -14.87 12.55 -17.14
C ASP A 428 -14.87 12.02 -18.60
N ALA A 429 -15.25 12.88 -19.55
CA ALA A 429 -15.30 12.54 -20.98
C ALA A 429 -13.92 12.22 -21.58
N ASP A 430 -12.84 12.67 -20.94
CA ASP A 430 -11.46 12.40 -21.37
C ASP A 430 -10.88 11.15 -20.70
N GLY A 431 -11.65 10.46 -19.85
CA GLY A 431 -11.28 9.22 -19.15
C GLY A 431 -10.43 9.43 -17.90
N TYR A 432 -10.48 10.62 -17.28
CA TYR A 432 -9.87 10.85 -15.97
C TYR A 432 -10.82 10.47 -14.86
N PHE A 433 -10.28 9.83 -13.82
CA PHE A 433 -11.00 9.35 -12.66
C PHE A 433 -10.82 10.30 -11.47
N TYR A 434 -11.95 10.69 -10.85
CA TYR A 434 -12.03 11.60 -9.71
C TYR A 434 -12.58 10.85 -8.51
N TYR A 435 -11.82 10.78 -7.43
CA TYR A 435 -12.26 10.21 -6.16
C TYR A 435 -13.41 11.01 -5.57
N ARG A 436 -14.45 10.32 -5.10
CA ARG A 436 -15.58 10.94 -4.39
C ARG A 436 -15.62 10.55 -2.93
N SER A 437 -15.69 9.25 -2.65
CA SER A 437 -15.69 8.72 -1.28
C SER A 437 -15.40 7.23 -1.28
N ARG A 438 -15.36 6.64 -0.08
CA ARG A 438 -15.62 5.21 0.05
C ARG A 438 -17.11 4.97 -0.18
N THR A 439 -17.47 3.82 -0.73
CA THR A 439 -18.89 3.46 -0.94
C THR A 439 -19.66 3.33 0.38
N ASP A 440 -18.98 2.92 1.45
CA ASP A 440 -19.49 2.84 2.81
C ASP A 440 -19.41 4.17 3.61
N ASP A 441 -18.74 5.17 3.07
CA ASP A 441 -18.59 6.52 3.66
C ASP A 441 -19.42 7.58 2.94
N MET A 442 -20.17 7.22 1.89
CA MET A 442 -21.07 8.16 1.21
C MET A 442 -22.17 8.60 2.15
N ILE A 443 -22.35 9.92 2.30
CA ILE A 443 -23.37 10.51 3.15
C ILE A 443 -24.64 10.69 2.32
N ILE A 444 -25.72 10.03 2.75
CA ILE A 444 -27.03 10.15 2.08
C ILE A 444 -27.92 11.06 2.91
N SER A 445 -28.01 12.34 2.52
CA SER A 445 -28.78 13.37 3.24
C SER A 445 -29.96 13.83 2.40
N ALA A 446 -31.18 13.59 2.86
CA ALA A 446 -32.42 13.97 2.17
C ALA A 446 -32.43 13.53 0.68
N GLY A 447 -31.94 12.34 0.39
CA GLY A 447 -31.84 11.79 -0.97
C GLY A 447 -30.64 12.26 -1.81
N TYR A 448 -29.81 13.17 -1.28
CA TYR A 448 -28.59 13.61 -1.95
C TYR A 448 -27.40 12.80 -1.50
N ASN A 449 -26.59 12.33 -2.45
CA ASN A 449 -25.29 11.71 -2.19
C ASN A 449 -24.25 12.80 -1.99
N ILE A 450 -23.63 12.85 -0.81
CA ILE A 450 -22.61 13.83 -0.44
C ILE A 450 -21.30 13.08 -0.13
N ALA A 451 -20.27 13.43 -0.87
CA ALA A 451 -18.92 12.93 -0.60
C ALA A 451 -18.30 13.74 0.55
N GLY A 452 -18.00 13.10 1.67
CA GLY A 452 -17.33 13.77 2.80
C GLY A 452 -16.02 14.41 2.40
N ALA A 453 -15.26 13.79 1.50
CA ALA A 453 -14.00 14.31 0.97
C ALA A 453 -14.14 15.66 0.25
N GLU A 454 -15.26 15.91 -0.43
CA GLU A 454 -15.52 17.21 -1.09
C GLU A 454 -15.70 18.34 -0.07
N VAL A 455 -16.33 18.04 1.06
CA VAL A 455 -16.49 18.99 2.17
C VAL A 455 -15.16 19.20 2.91
N GLU A 456 -14.40 18.13 3.11
CA GLU A 456 -13.03 18.17 3.69
C GLU A 456 -12.12 19.07 2.85
N GLU A 457 -12.14 18.92 1.53
CA GLU A 457 -11.35 19.74 0.59
C GLU A 457 -11.62 21.24 0.80
N VAL A 458 -12.89 21.64 0.86
CA VAL A 458 -13.24 23.05 1.10
C VAL A 458 -12.78 23.52 2.46
N LEU A 459 -13.03 22.73 3.52
CA LEU A 459 -12.65 23.10 4.89
C LEU A 459 -11.12 23.29 5.04
N LEU A 460 -10.32 22.48 4.35
CA LEU A 460 -8.86 22.59 4.37
C LEU A 460 -8.30 23.88 3.76
N HIS A 461 -9.08 24.56 2.91
CA HIS A 461 -8.73 25.89 2.39
C HIS A 461 -9.00 27.03 3.39
N HIS A 462 -9.79 26.79 4.44
CA HIS A 462 -10.04 27.80 5.45
C HIS A 462 -8.79 28.08 6.30
N PRO A 463 -8.42 29.38 6.53
CA PRO A 463 -7.15 29.75 7.22
C PRO A 463 -6.97 29.13 8.61
N ALA A 464 -8.06 28.92 9.35
CA ALA A 464 -8.06 28.39 10.71
C ALA A 464 -7.97 26.85 10.79
N VAL A 465 -8.18 26.10 9.68
CA VAL A 465 -8.26 24.64 9.69
C VAL A 465 -6.88 24.03 9.48
N ALA A 466 -6.45 23.15 10.39
CA ALA A 466 -5.25 22.33 10.25
C ALA A 466 -5.58 20.97 9.62
N GLU A 467 -6.59 20.30 10.17
CA GLU A 467 -7.08 19.00 9.68
C GLU A 467 -8.60 18.93 9.83
N CYS A 468 -9.26 18.12 9.01
CA CYS A 468 -10.67 17.82 9.21
C CYS A 468 -11.02 16.40 8.74
N GLY A 469 -12.11 15.87 9.27
CA GLY A 469 -12.72 14.62 8.84
C GLY A 469 -14.23 14.79 8.82
N VAL A 470 -14.89 14.39 7.73
CA VAL A 470 -16.32 14.57 7.52
C VAL A 470 -17.02 13.23 7.42
N VAL A 471 -18.10 13.05 8.14
CA VAL A 471 -18.91 11.83 8.18
C VAL A 471 -20.41 12.15 8.13
N GLY A 472 -21.19 11.14 7.76
CA GLY A 472 -22.64 11.17 7.92
C GLY A 472 -23.03 10.73 9.33
N CYS A 473 -23.83 11.53 10.01
CA CYS A 473 -24.46 11.18 11.28
C CYS A 473 -25.95 11.00 11.09
N ALA A 474 -26.55 10.05 11.81
CA ALA A 474 -27.96 9.76 11.72
C ALA A 474 -28.81 10.99 12.06
N ASP A 475 -29.87 11.23 11.29
CA ASP A 475 -30.81 12.33 11.46
C ASP A 475 -32.23 11.85 11.12
N GLU A 476 -33.20 12.16 11.96
CA GLU A 476 -34.57 11.64 11.83
C GLU A 476 -35.31 12.17 10.58
N GLU A 477 -35.03 13.41 10.15
CA GLU A 477 -35.72 14.01 9.00
C GLU A 477 -35.00 13.73 7.67
N ARG A 478 -33.65 13.62 7.70
CA ARG A 478 -32.81 13.58 6.50
C ARG A 478 -32.13 12.22 6.25
N GLY A 479 -32.37 11.24 7.13
CA GLY A 479 -31.65 9.99 7.17
C GLY A 479 -30.23 10.20 7.70
N GLN A 480 -29.46 11.09 7.09
CA GLN A 480 -28.15 11.53 7.59
C GLN A 480 -27.96 13.03 7.42
N VAL A 481 -27.11 13.61 8.26
CA VAL A 481 -26.56 14.97 8.11
C VAL A 481 -25.04 14.93 8.03
N VAL A 482 -24.49 15.91 7.35
CA VAL A 482 -23.04 16.11 7.27
C VAL A 482 -22.54 16.66 8.60
N GLU A 483 -21.60 15.96 9.24
CA GLU A 483 -20.89 16.40 10.44
C GLU A 483 -19.39 16.49 10.17
N ALA A 484 -18.79 17.64 10.50
CA ALA A 484 -17.37 17.89 10.34
C ALA A 484 -16.65 17.86 11.70
N PHE A 485 -15.58 17.09 11.81
CA PHE A 485 -14.64 17.10 12.92
C PHE A 485 -13.40 17.89 12.49
N VAL A 486 -13.09 18.95 13.22
CA VAL A 486 -12.09 19.93 12.80
C VAL A 486 -11.01 20.08 13.85
N VAL A 487 -9.75 19.97 13.42
CA VAL A 487 -8.56 20.36 14.19
C VAL A 487 -8.18 21.77 13.74
N LEU A 488 -8.16 22.72 14.67
CA LEU A 488 -7.78 24.10 14.38
C LEU A 488 -6.25 24.27 14.40
N LYS A 489 -5.76 25.25 13.64
CA LYS A 489 -4.36 25.69 13.73
C LYS A 489 -4.06 26.36 15.06
N ALA A 490 -2.80 26.33 15.47
CA ALA A 490 -2.34 27.03 16.66
C ALA A 490 -2.72 28.52 16.62
N GLY A 491 -3.24 29.02 17.75
CA GLY A 491 -3.73 30.39 17.88
C GLY A 491 -5.20 30.60 17.49
N CYS A 492 -5.89 29.58 16.95
CA CYS A 492 -7.33 29.61 16.73
C CYS A 492 -8.05 28.88 17.88
N ALA A 493 -9.15 29.45 18.37
CA ALA A 493 -9.93 28.87 19.46
C ALA A 493 -11.27 28.31 18.96
N PRO A 494 -11.73 27.16 19.49
CA PRO A 494 -13.05 26.61 19.19
C PRO A 494 -14.14 27.54 19.75
N SER A 495 -15.12 27.90 18.91
CA SER A 495 -16.29 28.67 19.31
C SER A 495 -17.47 28.42 18.38
N ALA A 496 -18.66 28.84 18.78
CA ALA A 496 -19.86 28.78 17.95
C ALA A 496 -19.72 29.67 16.69
N GLU A 497 -19.08 30.83 16.84
CA GLU A 497 -18.79 31.75 15.74
C GLU A 497 -17.83 31.12 14.71
N MET A 498 -16.80 30.42 15.17
CA MET A 498 -15.89 29.69 14.30
C MET A 498 -16.61 28.56 13.56
N ALA A 499 -17.50 27.81 14.24
CA ALA A 499 -18.29 26.78 13.59
C ALA A 499 -19.20 27.37 12.52
N GLY A 500 -19.87 28.49 12.80
CA GLY A 500 -20.69 29.22 11.83
C GLY A 500 -19.90 29.72 10.63
N ALA A 501 -18.70 30.28 10.87
CA ALA A 501 -17.82 30.75 9.81
C ALA A 501 -17.38 29.59 8.86
N LEU A 502 -17.06 28.41 9.41
CA LEU A 502 -16.73 27.22 8.63
C LEU A 502 -17.93 26.72 7.81
N GLN A 503 -19.13 26.71 8.40
CA GLN A 503 -20.35 26.35 7.69
C GLN A 503 -20.63 27.28 6.51
N ASP A 504 -20.52 28.59 6.74
CA ASP A 504 -20.77 29.62 5.71
C ASP A 504 -19.69 29.59 4.64
N PHE A 505 -18.43 29.31 5.00
CA PHE A 505 -17.35 29.12 4.06
C PHE A 505 -17.65 27.96 3.09
N VAL A 506 -18.12 26.82 3.61
CA VAL A 506 -18.51 25.69 2.77
C VAL A 506 -19.72 26.02 1.89
N LYS A 507 -20.76 26.68 2.42
CA LYS A 507 -21.93 27.09 1.63
C LYS A 507 -21.62 28.02 0.48
N GLN A 508 -20.59 28.86 0.62
CA GLN A 508 -20.13 29.77 -0.43
C GLN A 508 -19.29 29.06 -1.51
N ALA A 509 -18.59 28.01 -1.13
CA ALA A 509 -17.64 27.33 -2.03
C ALA A 509 -18.29 26.19 -2.85
N ILE A 510 -19.23 25.45 -2.27
CA ILE A 510 -19.92 24.32 -2.91
C ILE A 510 -21.42 24.38 -2.70
N ALA A 511 -22.17 23.46 -3.35
CA ALA A 511 -23.62 23.44 -3.28
C ALA A 511 -24.11 23.45 -1.83
N PRO A 512 -25.03 24.36 -1.46
CA PRO A 512 -25.41 24.59 -0.06
C PRO A 512 -25.94 23.37 0.70
N TYR A 513 -26.49 22.36 0.01
CA TYR A 513 -26.97 21.15 0.69
C TYR A 513 -25.83 20.28 1.27
N LYS A 514 -24.57 20.51 0.86
CA LYS A 514 -23.38 19.76 1.27
C LYS A 514 -22.73 20.31 2.55
N TYR A 515 -23.10 21.50 3.02
CA TYR A 515 -22.43 22.10 4.19
C TYR A 515 -22.61 21.25 5.45
N PRO A 516 -21.59 21.19 6.34
CA PRO A 516 -21.71 20.47 7.60
C PRO A 516 -22.74 21.14 8.51
N ARG A 517 -23.76 20.38 8.91
CA ARG A 517 -24.80 20.88 9.83
C ARG A 517 -24.32 20.88 11.27
N SER A 518 -23.32 20.09 11.57
CA SER A 518 -22.62 20.06 12.85
C SER A 518 -21.11 20.19 12.60
N VAL A 519 -20.45 21.02 13.43
CA VAL A 519 -18.98 21.15 13.44
C VAL A 519 -18.53 20.88 14.87
N ARG A 520 -17.68 19.83 15.03
CA ARG A 520 -17.04 19.51 16.30
C ARG A 520 -15.55 19.80 16.23
N PHE A 521 -15.06 20.51 17.22
CA PHE A 521 -13.62 20.75 17.35
C PHE A 521 -12.99 19.65 18.20
N ILE A 522 -11.88 19.11 17.72
CA ILE A 522 -11.13 18.02 18.39
C ILE A 522 -9.63 18.31 18.31
N ASP A 523 -8.86 17.79 19.26
CA ASP A 523 -7.41 18.01 19.31
C ASP A 523 -6.68 17.24 18.21
N LYS A 524 -7.16 16.04 17.85
CA LYS A 524 -6.57 15.20 16.79
C LYS A 524 -7.62 14.28 16.16
N LEU A 525 -7.46 14.01 14.88
CA LEU A 525 -8.26 13.01 14.18
C LEU A 525 -7.83 11.58 14.54
N PRO A 526 -8.81 10.65 14.72
CA PRO A 526 -8.48 9.23 14.90
C PRO A 526 -7.92 8.67 13.58
N ARG A 527 -6.70 8.14 13.64
CA ARG A 527 -6.03 7.56 12.49
C ARG A 527 -5.64 6.11 12.76
N THR A 528 -5.54 5.32 11.69
CA THR A 528 -4.87 4.03 11.76
C THR A 528 -3.37 4.26 11.98
N GLU A 529 -2.67 3.22 12.33
CA GLU A 529 -1.21 3.22 12.42
C GLU A 529 -0.52 3.59 11.10
N THR A 530 -1.22 3.47 9.99
CA THR A 530 -0.77 3.87 8.65
C THR A 530 -1.11 5.31 8.28
N GLY A 531 -1.69 6.07 9.23
CA GLY A 531 -2.10 7.46 9.01
C GLY A 531 -3.51 7.64 8.45
N LYS A 532 -4.20 6.57 8.02
CA LYS A 532 -5.54 6.67 7.43
C LYS A 532 -6.60 7.07 8.45
N LEU A 533 -7.46 8.01 8.09
CA LEU A 533 -8.57 8.47 8.92
C LEU A 533 -9.56 7.34 9.23
N GLN A 534 -9.84 7.12 10.50
CA GLN A 534 -10.80 6.13 11.00
C GLN A 534 -12.21 6.75 11.15
N ARG A 535 -12.90 6.98 10.02
CA ARG A 535 -14.23 7.63 10.01
C ARG A 535 -15.26 6.89 10.87
N PHE A 536 -15.17 5.58 11.01
CA PHE A 536 -16.07 4.83 11.88
C PHE A 536 -16.00 5.27 13.36
N LYS A 537 -14.82 5.70 13.84
CA LYS A 537 -14.65 6.24 15.19
C LYS A 537 -15.27 7.62 15.34
N LEU A 538 -15.24 8.43 14.28
CA LEU A 538 -15.94 9.72 14.27
C LEU A 538 -17.46 9.50 14.35
N ARG A 539 -18.00 8.54 13.57
CA ARG A 539 -19.45 8.21 13.59
C ARG A 539 -19.93 7.64 14.92
N SER A 540 -19.11 6.84 15.61
CA SER A 540 -19.49 6.22 16.89
C SER A 540 -19.40 7.16 18.10
N GLY A 541 -18.96 8.42 17.92
CA GLY A 541 -18.73 9.35 19.02
C GLY A 541 -17.54 8.99 19.93
N ALA A 542 -16.74 7.96 19.57
CA ALA A 542 -15.60 7.49 20.34
C ALA A 542 -14.34 8.36 20.16
N ALA A 543 -14.45 9.52 19.51
CA ALA A 543 -13.40 10.50 19.31
C ALA A 543 -13.65 11.73 20.22
N GLY A 544 -13.65 11.49 21.54
CA GLY A 544 -13.74 12.50 22.58
C GLY A 544 -12.56 12.37 23.53
#